data_0b21142528e34165bdf749581fcfa73a
#
_entry.id   0b21142528e34165bdf749581fcfa73a
#
_cell.length_a   1.000
_cell.length_b   1.000
_cell.length_c   1.000
_cell.angle_alpha   90.00
_cell.angle_beta   90.00
_cell.angle_gamma   90.00
#
_symmetry.space_group_name_H-M   'P 1'
#
loop_
_entity.id
_entity.type
_entity.pdbx_description
1 polymer ?
#
loop_
_entity_poly.entity_id
_entity_poly.type
_entity_poly.pdbx_seq_one_letter_code
_entity_poly.pdbx_strand_id
1 'polypeptide(L)'
;MGGTMLSKSMASARVGEQIYLHRTTPTERAMNILQINSSARRQASHSTRLATRIVERLRDADPEATLTVRDLNRAPHPVLDESALGALFTPASQRTPDQVARVALDDALIAEIQAADVVVLGVPMYNFGVPAPLKNWIDAISRAGVTFRYTEKGPEGLLKGKKVYVALTRGGNYRNTPADTQVPYLKTVFNFLGLADVHFVYAEGLSLGATAEQTAIASAYEQIEEAVAV
;
A
#
# COMPACT_ATOMS: atom_id res chain seq x y z
N MET A 1 -19.62 -55.28 77.16
CA MET A 1 -18.75 -54.21 77.59
C MET A 1 -18.00 -53.67 76.39
N GLY A 2 -18.48 -52.63 75.86
CA GLY A 2 -18.04 -52.03 74.64
C GLY A 2 -17.25 -50.75 74.96
N GLY A 3 -16.30 -50.52 74.18
CA GLY A 3 -15.51 -49.29 74.19
C GLY A 3 -15.41 -48.74 72.77
N THR A 4 -16.15 -47.66 72.55
CA THR A 4 -16.22 -46.95 71.27
C THR A 4 -15.03 -46.01 71.15
N MET A 5 -14.20 -46.15 70.16
CA MET A 5 -13.16 -45.21 69.78
C MET A 5 -13.62 -44.35 68.62
N LEU A 6 -13.67 -43.05 68.80
CA LEU A 6 -13.92 -42.01 67.84
C LEU A 6 -12.65 -41.76 67.01
N SER A 7 -12.70 -41.98 65.67
CA SER A 7 -11.68 -41.64 64.77
C SER A 7 -12.00 -40.21 64.26
N LYS A 8 -11.10 -39.24 64.45
CA LYS A 8 -11.13 -37.90 63.88
C LYS A 8 -10.57 -37.97 62.45
N SER A 9 -11.42 -37.71 61.48
CA SER A 9 -11.02 -37.48 60.09
C SER A 9 -10.44 -36.07 59.94
N MET A 10 -9.18 -35.97 59.53
CA MET A 10 -8.56 -34.74 59.12
C MET A 10 -8.87 -34.51 57.63
N ALA A 11 -9.68 -33.51 57.34
CA ALA A 11 -9.92 -33.07 55.98
C ALA A 11 -8.70 -32.27 55.48
N SER A 12 -7.99 -32.81 54.50
CA SER A 12 -6.94 -32.12 53.77
C SER A 12 -7.57 -31.23 52.70
N ALA A 13 -7.49 -29.93 52.89
CA ALA A 13 -7.86 -28.95 51.88
C ALA A 13 -6.80 -28.94 50.75
N ARG A 14 -7.16 -29.41 49.56
CA ARG A 14 -6.35 -29.20 48.34
C ARG A 14 -6.58 -27.78 47.86
N VAL A 15 -5.57 -26.93 47.98
CA VAL A 15 -5.48 -25.65 47.32
C VAL A 15 -5.31 -25.92 45.82
N GLY A 16 -6.34 -25.58 45.02
CA GLY A 16 -6.28 -25.68 43.58
C GLY A 16 -5.38 -24.57 43.02
N GLU A 17 -4.22 -24.93 42.53
CA GLU A 17 -3.37 -24.04 41.74
C GLU A 17 -4.07 -23.78 40.39
N GLN A 18 -4.69 -22.60 40.27
CA GLN A 18 -5.15 -22.14 38.93
C GLN A 18 -3.92 -21.75 38.13
N ILE A 19 -3.55 -22.66 37.22
CA ILE A 19 -2.57 -22.37 36.17
C ILE A 19 -3.23 -21.36 35.19
N TYR A 20 -2.89 -20.08 35.34
CA TYR A 20 -3.15 -19.06 34.32
C TYR A 20 -2.32 -19.42 33.07
N LEU A 21 -2.93 -20.13 32.16
CA LEU A 21 -2.43 -20.23 30.78
C LEU A 21 -2.45 -18.81 30.19
N HIS A 22 -1.32 -18.12 30.23
CA HIS A 22 -1.10 -16.98 29.37
C HIS A 22 -1.31 -17.45 27.92
N ARG A 23 -2.49 -17.17 27.37
CA ARG A 23 -2.67 -17.18 25.92
C ARG A 23 -1.69 -16.14 25.38
N THR A 24 -0.56 -16.58 24.88
CA THR A 24 0.25 -15.78 23.98
C THR A 24 -0.61 -15.54 22.75
N THR A 25 -1.20 -14.35 22.65
CA THR A 25 -1.72 -13.85 21.38
C THR A 25 -0.60 -14.00 20.36
N PRO A 26 -0.88 -14.52 19.15
CA PRO A 26 0.12 -14.49 18.09
C PRO A 26 0.62 -13.06 17.97
N THR A 27 1.91 -12.83 18.04
CA THR A 27 2.50 -11.53 17.81
C THR A 27 2.07 -11.15 16.39
N GLU A 28 1.12 -10.24 16.24
CA GLU A 28 0.73 -9.74 14.92
C GLU A 28 1.99 -9.18 14.29
N ARG A 29 2.33 -9.66 13.12
CA ARG A 29 3.50 -9.19 12.37
C ARG A 29 3.33 -7.70 12.10
N ALA A 30 4.34 -6.89 12.42
CA ALA A 30 4.35 -5.47 12.13
C ALA A 30 3.99 -5.19 10.66
N MET A 31 3.14 -4.18 10.42
CA MET A 31 2.69 -3.77 9.10
C MET A 31 3.86 -3.25 8.26
N ASN A 32 3.95 -3.67 7.01
CA ASN A 32 4.90 -3.12 6.04
C ASN A 32 4.19 -2.10 5.15
N ILE A 33 4.62 -0.85 5.21
CA ILE A 33 4.07 0.26 4.44
C ILE A 33 5.04 0.60 3.29
N LEU A 34 4.51 0.70 2.06
CA LEU A 34 5.22 1.21 0.90
C LEU A 34 4.61 2.56 0.50
N GLN A 35 5.36 3.66 0.68
CA GLN A 35 4.96 4.99 0.21
C GLN A 35 5.59 5.29 -1.14
N ILE A 36 4.75 5.60 -2.14
CA ILE A 36 5.15 5.98 -3.50
C ILE A 36 4.88 7.47 -3.71
N ASN A 37 5.94 8.26 -3.94
CA ASN A 37 5.85 9.68 -4.26
C ASN A 37 6.08 9.87 -5.76
N SER A 38 5.10 10.44 -6.47
CA SER A 38 5.17 10.61 -7.93
C SER A 38 5.21 12.07 -8.40
N SER A 39 5.20 13.03 -7.46
CA SER A 39 5.22 14.45 -7.78
C SER A 39 6.55 14.91 -8.37
N ALA A 40 6.50 15.70 -9.45
CA ALA A 40 7.67 16.37 -10.00
C ALA A 40 8.27 17.43 -9.04
N ARG A 41 7.48 17.91 -8.07
CA ARG A 41 7.94 18.87 -7.06
C ARG A 41 8.69 18.12 -5.95
N ARG A 42 9.94 18.48 -5.72
CA ARG A 42 10.77 17.92 -4.64
C ARG A 42 10.43 18.48 -3.26
N GLN A 43 10.01 19.75 -3.22
CA GLN A 43 9.57 20.46 -2.02
C GLN A 43 8.15 20.95 -2.22
N ALA A 44 7.42 21.19 -1.15
CA ALA A 44 6.05 21.69 -1.16
C ALA A 44 5.06 20.90 -2.04
N SER A 45 5.27 19.59 -2.21
CA SER A 45 4.33 18.71 -2.91
C SER A 45 3.14 18.37 -2.00
N HIS A 46 1.94 18.81 -2.36
CA HIS A 46 0.73 18.48 -1.61
C HIS A 46 0.46 16.98 -1.59
N SER A 47 0.60 16.29 -2.72
CA SER A 47 0.37 14.83 -2.79
C SER A 47 1.34 14.05 -1.91
N THR A 48 2.61 14.43 -1.87
CA THR A 48 3.60 13.82 -0.98
C THR A 48 3.25 14.07 0.48
N ARG A 49 2.86 15.31 0.85
CA ARG A 49 2.47 15.64 2.23
C ARG A 49 1.25 14.85 2.68
N LEU A 50 0.23 14.73 1.83
CA LEU A 50 -0.97 13.92 2.14
C LEU A 50 -0.63 12.43 2.26
N ALA A 51 0.21 11.89 1.36
CA ALA A 51 0.70 10.52 1.48
C ALA A 51 1.47 10.28 2.78
N THR A 52 2.35 11.21 3.16
CA THR A 52 3.06 11.15 4.45
C THR A 52 2.11 11.20 5.63
N ARG A 53 1.06 12.05 5.57
CA ARG A 53 0.04 12.10 6.63
C ARG A 53 -0.71 10.79 6.78
N ILE A 54 -1.05 10.11 5.69
CA ILE A 54 -1.65 8.76 5.73
C ILE A 54 -0.70 7.79 6.44
N VAL A 55 0.59 7.80 6.09
CA VAL A 55 1.60 6.94 6.73
C VAL A 55 1.73 7.22 8.23
N GLU A 56 1.74 8.50 8.62
CA GLU A 56 1.77 8.90 10.05
C GLU A 56 0.59 8.29 10.80
N ARG A 57 -0.63 8.40 10.26
CA ARG A 57 -1.84 7.84 10.89
C ARG A 57 -1.79 6.30 10.98
N LEU A 58 -1.29 5.63 9.94
CA LEU A 58 -1.08 4.17 9.99
C LEU A 58 -0.09 3.77 11.07
N ARG A 59 1.01 4.52 11.24
CA ARG A 59 2.02 4.26 12.27
C ARG A 59 1.59 4.67 13.68
N ASP A 60 0.67 5.61 13.82
CA ASP A 60 0.03 5.89 15.11
C ASP A 60 -0.78 4.69 15.60
N ALA A 61 -1.38 3.92 14.66
CA ALA A 61 -2.15 2.70 14.98
C ALA A 61 -1.24 1.46 15.14
N ASP A 62 -0.13 1.38 14.42
CA ASP A 62 0.89 0.32 14.53
C ASP A 62 2.30 0.96 14.62
N PRO A 63 2.80 1.29 15.83
CA PRO A 63 4.11 1.91 16.04
C PRO A 63 5.30 1.08 15.53
N GLU A 64 5.14 -0.23 15.42
CA GLU A 64 6.16 -1.16 14.90
C GLU A 64 6.15 -1.25 13.37
N ALA A 65 5.20 -0.57 12.69
CA ALA A 65 5.09 -0.58 11.23
C ALA A 65 6.38 -0.10 10.56
N THR A 66 6.87 -0.89 9.60
CA THR A 66 8.03 -0.52 8.78
C THR A 66 7.59 0.36 7.63
N LEU A 67 8.48 1.26 7.19
CA LEU A 67 8.21 2.18 6.08
C LEU A 67 9.31 2.09 5.02
N THR A 68 8.92 1.74 3.81
CA THR A 68 9.74 1.92 2.61
C THR A 68 9.20 3.10 1.81
N VAL A 69 10.06 4.06 1.46
CA VAL A 69 9.69 5.23 0.65
C VAL A 69 10.35 5.16 -0.72
N ARG A 70 9.53 5.17 -1.76
CA ARG A 70 9.95 5.24 -3.16
C ARG A 70 9.57 6.59 -3.75
N ASP A 71 10.55 7.46 -3.99
CA ASP A 71 10.36 8.72 -4.72
C ASP A 71 10.74 8.53 -6.19
N LEU A 72 9.73 8.49 -7.05
CA LEU A 72 9.88 8.18 -8.46
C LEU A 72 10.55 9.29 -9.27
N ASN A 73 10.69 10.48 -8.72
CA ASN A 73 11.42 11.58 -9.37
C ASN A 73 12.87 11.71 -8.88
N ARG A 74 13.21 11.10 -7.74
CA ARG A 74 14.60 11.01 -7.27
C ARG A 74 15.33 9.82 -7.87
N ALA A 75 14.63 8.71 -8.05
CA ALA A 75 15.10 7.48 -8.67
C ALA A 75 14.12 7.06 -9.75
N PRO A 76 14.10 7.75 -10.92
CA PRO A 76 13.15 7.45 -11.99
C PRO A 76 13.43 6.08 -12.59
N HIS A 77 12.36 5.30 -12.75
CA HIS A 77 12.44 4.02 -13.44
C HIS A 77 12.47 4.26 -14.95
N PRO A 78 13.30 3.53 -15.72
CA PRO A 78 13.33 3.64 -17.17
C PRO A 78 11.96 3.33 -17.80
N VAL A 79 11.68 3.97 -18.94
CA VAL A 79 10.45 3.69 -19.71
C VAL A 79 10.43 2.25 -20.21
N LEU A 80 9.23 1.73 -20.43
CA LEU A 80 9.01 0.47 -21.12
C LEU A 80 9.18 0.69 -22.61
N ASP A 81 10.37 0.41 -23.15
CA ASP A 81 10.71 0.49 -24.56
C ASP A 81 10.86 -0.92 -25.18
N GLU A 82 11.20 -0.98 -26.48
CA GLU A 82 11.39 -2.24 -27.20
C GLU A 82 12.49 -3.11 -26.57
N SER A 83 13.57 -2.51 -26.10
CA SER A 83 14.67 -3.22 -25.43
C SER A 83 14.22 -3.84 -24.12
N ALA A 84 13.45 -3.09 -23.32
CA ALA A 84 12.87 -3.58 -22.07
C ALA A 84 11.89 -4.73 -22.31
N LEU A 85 11.01 -4.60 -23.32
CA LEU A 85 10.10 -5.67 -23.73
C LEU A 85 10.88 -6.91 -24.17
N GLY A 86 11.93 -6.75 -24.98
CA GLY A 86 12.81 -7.84 -25.40
C GLY A 86 13.44 -8.55 -24.22
N ALA A 87 13.93 -7.81 -23.20
CA ALA A 87 14.50 -8.40 -21.99
C ALA A 87 13.46 -9.19 -21.18
N LEU A 88 12.22 -8.70 -21.09
CA LEU A 88 11.13 -9.36 -20.36
C LEU A 88 10.69 -10.66 -21.03
N PHE A 89 10.64 -10.71 -22.38
CA PHE A 89 10.25 -11.91 -23.13
C PHE A 89 11.39 -12.92 -23.32
N THR A 90 12.66 -12.53 -23.09
CA THR A 90 13.78 -13.46 -23.15
C THR A 90 13.80 -14.36 -21.92
N PRO A 91 13.85 -15.70 -22.09
CA PRO A 91 14.01 -16.62 -20.96
C PRO A 91 15.24 -16.28 -20.11
N ALA A 92 15.14 -16.39 -18.79
CA ALA A 92 16.19 -15.96 -17.85
C ALA A 92 17.58 -16.56 -18.18
N SER A 93 17.62 -17.81 -18.62
CA SER A 93 18.87 -18.52 -19.00
C SER A 93 19.50 -18.02 -20.29
N GLN A 94 18.80 -17.21 -21.08
CA GLN A 94 19.24 -16.71 -22.40
C GLN A 94 19.46 -15.20 -22.39
N ARG A 95 19.24 -14.51 -21.26
CA ARG A 95 19.41 -13.05 -21.14
C ARG A 95 20.88 -12.66 -21.22
N THR A 96 21.14 -11.62 -21.99
CA THR A 96 22.42 -10.92 -21.93
C THR A 96 22.61 -10.22 -20.58
N PRO A 97 23.85 -9.83 -20.20
CA PRO A 97 24.08 -9.06 -18.97
C PRO A 97 23.24 -7.79 -18.86
N ASP A 98 23.04 -7.04 -19.97
CA ASP A 98 22.23 -5.83 -20.01
C ASP A 98 20.73 -6.14 -19.79
N GLN A 99 20.23 -7.22 -20.37
CA GLN A 99 18.88 -7.69 -20.14
C GLN A 99 18.63 -8.14 -18.69
N VAL A 100 19.61 -8.81 -18.08
CA VAL A 100 19.57 -9.17 -16.66
C VAL A 100 19.51 -7.91 -15.81
N ALA A 101 20.37 -6.93 -16.05
CA ALA A 101 20.38 -5.67 -15.32
C ALA A 101 19.06 -4.90 -15.48
N ARG A 102 18.49 -4.85 -16.70
CA ARG A 102 17.21 -4.18 -16.95
C ARG A 102 16.05 -4.84 -16.19
N VAL A 103 15.96 -6.16 -16.22
CA VAL A 103 14.91 -6.92 -15.53
C VAL A 103 15.03 -6.80 -14.01
N ALA A 104 16.25 -6.75 -13.47
CA ALA A 104 16.48 -6.59 -12.04
C ALA A 104 15.93 -5.26 -11.49
N LEU A 105 15.86 -4.20 -12.30
CA LEU A 105 15.21 -2.94 -11.90
C LEU A 105 13.70 -3.11 -11.66
N ASP A 106 13.02 -3.84 -12.53
CA ASP A 106 11.59 -4.16 -12.38
C ASP A 106 11.37 -5.09 -11.18
N ASP A 107 12.22 -6.13 -11.04
CA ASP A 107 12.13 -7.12 -9.97
C ASP A 107 12.25 -6.47 -8.59
N ALA A 108 13.10 -5.44 -8.45
CA ALA A 108 13.23 -4.67 -7.22
C ALA A 108 11.91 -3.96 -6.84
N LEU A 109 11.23 -3.33 -7.81
CA LEU A 109 9.93 -2.66 -7.57
C LEU A 109 8.81 -3.67 -7.28
N ILE A 110 8.84 -4.82 -7.94
CA ILE A 110 7.90 -5.92 -7.69
C ILE A 110 8.11 -6.47 -6.26
N ALA A 111 9.34 -6.67 -5.84
CA ALA A 111 9.65 -7.14 -4.50
C ALA A 111 9.15 -6.17 -3.41
N GLU A 112 9.30 -4.86 -3.62
CA GLU A 112 8.79 -3.84 -2.69
C GLU A 112 7.27 -3.93 -2.54
N ILE A 113 6.51 -3.99 -3.65
CA ILE A 113 5.05 -4.05 -3.56
C ILE A 113 4.57 -5.41 -3.05
N GLN A 114 5.27 -6.50 -3.33
CA GLN A 114 4.93 -7.82 -2.79
C GLN A 114 5.12 -7.87 -1.27
N ALA A 115 6.17 -7.25 -0.75
CA ALA A 115 6.47 -7.21 0.68
C ALA A 115 5.52 -6.30 1.48
N ALA A 116 4.92 -5.30 0.83
CA ALA A 116 4.03 -4.35 1.50
C ALA A 116 2.67 -4.97 1.87
N ASP A 117 2.15 -4.63 3.04
CA ASP A 117 0.78 -4.89 3.45
C ASP A 117 -0.13 -3.71 3.04
N VAL A 118 0.43 -2.50 3.11
CA VAL A 118 -0.25 -1.26 2.74
C VAL A 118 0.59 -0.48 1.73
N VAL A 119 -0.04 0.03 0.67
CA VAL A 119 0.58 0.89 -0.34
C VAL A 119 -0.06 2.28 -0.27
N VAL A 120 0.76 3.32 -0.13
CA VAL A 120 0.30 4.71 -0.06
C VAL A 120 0.89 5.48 -1.24
N LEU A 121 0.04 6.04 -2.10
CA LEU A 121 0.48 6.77 -3.29
C LEU A 121 0.14 8.25 -3.19
N GLY A 122 1.13 9.12 -3.38
CA GLY A 122 0.95 10.55 -3.61
C GLY A 122 0.89 10.83 -5.11
N VAL A 123 -0.29 11.19 -5.64
CA VAL A 123 -0.55 11.28 -7.08
C VAL A 123 -1.11 12.65 -7.46
N PRO A 124 -0.27 13.59 -7.93
CA PRO A 124 -0.78 14.82 -8.52
C PRO A 124 -1.37 14.57 -9.91
N MET A 125 -2.28 15.45 -10.34
CA MET A 125 -2.74 15.48 -11.72
C MET A 125 -1.85 16.38 -12.56
N TYR A 126 -1.30 15.85 -13.64
CA TYR A 126 -0.62 16.62 -14.67
C TYR A 126 -1.30 16.37 -16.02
N ASN A 127 -1.85 17.43 -16.63
CA ASN A 127 -2.54 17.34 -17.91
C ASN A 127 -3.59 16.22 -17.95
N PHE A 128 -4.44 16.17 -16.92
CA PHE A 128 -5.50 15.17 -16.73
C PHE A 128 -5.04 13.72 -16.50
N GLY A 129 -3.73 13.45 -16.40
CA GLY A 129 -3.18 12.11 -16.22
C GLY A 129 -2.39 11.93 -14.93
N VAL A 130 -1.95 10.70 -14.70
CA VAL A 130 -0.94 10.39 -13.69
C VAL A 130 0.42 10.88 -14.16
N PRO A 131 1.35 11.23 -13.26
CA PRO A 131 2.72 11.57 -13.64
C PRO A 131 3.39 10.44 -14.44
N ALA A 132 4.19 10.78 -15.46
CA ALA A 132 4.91 9.80 -16.27
C ALA A 132 5.77 8.83 -15.44
N PRO A 133 6.49 9.25 -14.39
CA PRO A 133 7.21 8.32 -13.52
C PRO A 133 6.30 7.30 -12.81
N LEU A 134 5.06 7.68 -12.48
CA LEU A 134 4.09 6.72 -11.92
C LEU A 134 3.62 5.72 -12.97
N LYS A 135 3.42 6.15 -14.21
CA LYS A 135 3.10 5.22 -15.32
C LYS A 135 4.25 4.22 -15.53
N ASN A 136 5.51 4.68 -15.55
CA ASN A 136 6.66 3.79 -15.66
C ASN A 136 6.74 2.77 -14.52
N TRP A 137 6.44 3.19 -13.29
CA TRP A 137 6.38 2.30 -12.13
C TRP A 137 5.27 1.25 -12.27
N ILE A 138 4.08 1.68 -12.72
CA ILE A 138 2.95 0.76 -12.99
C ILE A 138 3.34 -0.28 -14.05
N ASP A 139 4.00 0.14 -15.12
CA ASP A 139 4.44 -0.76 -16.18
C ASP A 139 5.48 -1.78 -15.66
N ALA A 140 6.43 -1.31 -14.85
CA ALA A 140 7.46 -2.17 -14.25
C ALA A 140 6.89 -3.25 -13.32
N ILE A 141 5.88 -2.91 -12.51
CA ILE A 141 5.27 -3.87 -11.59
C ILE A 141 4.23 -4.78 -12.26
N SER A 142 3.82 -4.49 -13.50
CA SER A 142 2.84 -5.28 -14.26
C SER A 142 3.53 -6.44 -14.99
N ARG A 143 3.82 -7.53 -14.26
CA ARG A 143 4.56 -8.68 -14.77
C ARG A 143 3.68 -9.92 -14.85
N ALA A 144 3.50 -10.45 -16.07
CA ALA A 144 2.77 -11.71 -16.29
C ALA A 144 3.44 -12.89 -15.56
N GLY A 145 2.64 -13.71 -14.92
CA GLY A 145 3.10 -14.84 -14.10
C GLY A 145 3.66 -14.45 -12.72
N VAL A 146 3.78 -13.15 -12.40
CA VAL A 146 4.34 -12.66 -11.12
C VAL A 146 3.35 -11.79 -10.36
N THR A 147 2.81 -10.72 -10.98
CA THR A 147 1.85 -9.81 -10.34
C THR A 147 0.44 -9.95 -10.90
N PHE A 148 0.30 -10.58 -12.06
CA PHE A 148 -0.97 -11.03 -12.62
C PHE A 148 -0.74 -12.27 -13.48
N ARG A 149 -1.81 -12.99 -13.84
CA ARG A 149 -1.78 -14.10 -14.78
C ARG A 149 -3.03 -14.13 -15.63
N TYR A 150 -2.93 -14.73 -16.82
CA TYR A 150 -4.10 -15.02 -17.65
C TYR A 150 -4.67 -16.38 -17.27
N THR A 151 -6.00 -16.45 -17.18
CA THR A 151 -6.76 -17.67 -16.92
C THR A 151 -7.86 -17.82 -17.97
N GLU A 152 -8.51 -18.98 -18.02
CA GLU A 152 -9.67 -19.20 -18.92
C GLU A 152 -10.83 -18.21 -18.63
N LYS A 153 -10.89 -17.65 -17.43
CA LYS A 153 -11.90 -16.65 -17.01
C LYS A 153 -11.44 -15.20 -17.20
N GLY A 154 -10.28 -14.99 -17.80
CA GLY A 154 -9.67 -13.67 -17.98
C GLY A 154 -8.45 -13.44 -17.07
N PRO A 155 -7.95 -12.20 -16.99
CA PRO A 155 -6.79 -11.88 -16.16
C PRO A 155 -7.14 -11.99 -14.67
N GLU A 156 -6.19 -12.50 -13.89
CA GLU A 156 -6.25 -12.59 -12.43
C GLU A 156 -5.05 -11.88 -11.82
N GLY A 157 -5.31 -10.88 -10.96
CA GLY A 157 -4.27 -10.19 -10.21
C GLY A 157 -3.77 -11.01 -9.02
N LEU A 158 -2.47 -10.93 -8.76
CA LEU A 158 -1.79 -11.74 -7.75
C LEU A 158 -1.35 -10.92 -6.51
N LEU A 159 -1.44 -9.59 -6.55
CA LEU A 159 -1.12 -8.70 -5.41
C LEU A 159 -2.32 -8.58 -4.45
N LYS A 160 -2.80 -9.71 -3.95
CA LYS A 160 -3.99 -9.78 -3.10
C LYS A 160 -3.68 -9.44 -1.62
N GLY A 161 -4.73 -9.04 -0.88
CA GLY A 161 -4.65 -8.83 0.57
C GLY A 161 -3.93 -7.56 0.99
N LYS A 162 -3.78 -6.61 0.07
CA LYS A 162 -3.13 -5.32 0.33
C LYS A 162 -4.16 -4.20 0.32
N LYS A 163 -4.00 -3.25 1.26
CA LYS A 163 -4.78 -2.01 1.29
C LYS A 163 -4.02 -0.91 0.56
N VAL A 164 -4.72 -0.13 -0.26
CA VAL A 164 -4.12 0.94 -1.07
C VAL A 164 -4.79 2.27 -0.74
N TYR A 165 -3.98 3.28 -0.41
CA TYR A 165 -4.42 4.66 -0.24
C TYR A 165 -3.82 5.53 -1.34
N VAL A 166 -4.65 6.36 -1.97
CA VAL A 166 -4.22 7.23 -3.06
C VAL A 166 -4.59 8.68 -2.72
N ALA A 167 -3.59 9.50 -2.43
CA ALA A 167 -3.73 10.93 -2.20
C ALA A 167 -3.67 11.66 -3.55
N LEU A 168 -4.84 12.06 -4.07
CA LEU A 168 -5.00 12.78 -5.33
C LEU A 168 -4.96 14.28 -5.09
N THR A 169 -4.11 15.01 -5.82
CA THR A 169 -4.04 16.48 -5.75
C THR A 169 -4.23 17.09 -7.13
N ARG A 170 -5.14 18.06 -7.25
CA ARG A 170 -5.61 18.62 -8.52
C ARG A 170 -5.78 20.12 -8.45
N GLY A 171 -5.38 20.82 -9.49
CA GLY A 171 -5.53 22.28 -9.57
C GLY A 171 -6.99 22.74 -9.68
N GLY A 172 -7.82 22.01 -10.43
CA GLY A 172 -9.27 22.22 -10.54
C GLY A 172 -10.07 21.17 -9.81
N ASN A 173 -11.41 21.21 -9.95
CA ASN A 173 -12.36 20.27 -9.38
C ASN A 173 -12.82 19.29 -10.49
N TYR A 174 -12.36 18.03 -10.43
CA TYR A 174 -12.62 17.05 -11.48
C TYR A 174 -13.34 15.78 -11.00
N ARG A 175 -13.44 15.59 -9.70
CA ARG A 175 -14.09 14.41 -9.10
C ARG A 175 -15.52 14.24 -9.63
N ASN A 176 -15.84 13.03 -10.09
CA ASN A 176 -17.14 12.65 -10.67
C ASN A 176 -17.51 13.44 -11.95
N THR A 177 -16.53 13.96 -12.70
CA THR A 177 -16.73 14.55 -14.01
C THR A 177 -16.04 13.72 -15.09
N PRO A 178 -16.36 13.89 -16.38
CA PRO A 178 -15.64 13.25 -17.50
C PRO A 178 -14.14 13.58 -17.56
N ALA A 179 -13.71 14.67 -16.92
CA ALA A 179 -12.30 15.07 -16.85
C ALA A 179 -11.53 14.31 -15.73
N ASP A 180 -12.20 13.51 -14.89
CA ASP A 180 -11.54 12.61 -13.94
C ASP A 180 -11.05 11.34 -14.64
N THR A 181 -9.95 11.44 -15.35
CA THR A 181 -9.33 10.31 -16.03
C THR A 181 -8.43 9.47 -15.13
N GLN A 182 -7.98 10.03 -13.97
CA GLN A 182 -7.06 9.33 -13.07
C GLN A 182 -7.73 8.19 -12.30
N VAL A 183 -8.90 8.44 -11.71
CA VAL A 183 -9.56 7.43 -10.85
C VAL A 183 -10.01 6.21 -11.67
N PRO A 184 -10.67 6.33 -12.83
CA PRO A 184 -10.99 5.18 -13.66
C PRO A 184 -9.75 4.38 -14.08
N TYR A 185 -8.68 5.06 -14.48
CA TYR A 185 -7.41 4.44 -14.86
C TYR A 185 -6.80 3.65 -13.68
N LEU A 186 -6.62 4.30 -12.52
CA LEU A 186 -6.01 3.67 -11.35
C LEU A 186 -6.84 2.49 -10.84
N LYS A 187 -8.17 2.62 -10.80
CA LYS A 187 -9.07 1.51 -10.44
C LYS A 187 -8.90 0.32 -11.38
N THR A 188 -8.84 0.57 -12.69
CA THR A 188 -8.65 -0.49 -13.68
C THR A 188 -7.33 -1.22 -13.49
N VAL A 189 -6.22 -0.48 -13.34
CA VAL A 189 -4.89 -1.06 -13.17
C VAL A 189 -4.78 -1.81 -11.84
N PHE A 190 -5.25 -1.22 -10.75
CA PHE A 190 -5.16 -1.86 -9.44
C PHE A 190 -5.99 -3.14 -9.37
N ASN A 191 -7.21 -3.11 -9.90
CA ASN A 191 -8.04 -4.31 -10.00
C ASN A 191 -7.38 -5.40 -10.86
N PHE A 192 -6.76 -5.02 -11.99
CA PHE A 192 -6.00 -5.92 -12.85
C PHE A 192 -4.85 -6.61 -12.09
N LEU A 193 -4.18 -5.89 -11.19
CA LEU A 193 -3.09 -6.40 -10.37
C LEU A 193 -3.57 -7.15 -9.11
N GLY A 194 -4.86 -7.11 -8.78
CA GLY A 194 -5.44 -7.76 -7.60
C GLY A 194 -5.50 -6.89 -6.35
N LEU A 195 -5.23 -5.59 -6.49
CA LEU A 195 -5.34 -4.57 -5.44
C LEU A 195 -6.79 -4.06 -5.39
N ALA A 196 -7.66 -4.76 -4.65
CA ALA A 196 -9.11 -4.49 -4.66
C ALA A 196 -9.54 -3.48 -3.58
N ASP A 197 -8.82 -3.39 -2.46
CA ASP A 197 -9.13 -2.49 -1.36
C ASP A 197 -8.42 -1.14 -1.56
N VAL A 198 -9.09 -0.20 -2.27
CA VAL A 198 -8.50 1.07 -2.69
C VAL A 198 -9.30 2.26 -2.17
N HIS A 199 -8.64 3.11 -1.40
CA HIS A 199 -9.18 4.33 -0.80
C HIS A 199 -8.59 5.57 -1.46
N PHE A 200 -9.45 6.49 -1.91
CA PHE A 200 -9.02 7.73 -2.54
C PHE A 200 -9.26 8.91 -1.60
N VAL A 201 -8.23 9.70 -1.38
CA VAL A 201 -8.27 10.99 -0.67
C VAL A 201 -8.08 12.10 -1.70
N TYR A 202 -8.93 13.12 -1.68
CA TYR A 202 -8.95 14.17 -2.68
C TYR A 202 -8.61 15.54 -2.08
N ALA A 203 -7.66 16.24 -2.70
CA ALA A 203 -7.46 17.67 -2.54
C ALA A 203 -7.59 18.32 -3.92
N GLU A 204 -8.72 18.95 -4.20
CA GLU A 204 -9.06 19.56 -5.48
C GLU A 204 -9.22 21.08 -5.37
N GLY A 205 -9.13 21.80 -6.50
CA GLY A 205 -9.22 23.26 -6.49
C GLY A 205 -7.97 23.97 -5.98
N LEU A 206 -6.82 23.28 -5.93
CA LEU A 206 -5.57 23.83 -5.37
C LEU A 206 -5.00 25.03 -6.15
N SER A 207 -5.48 25.29 -7.37
CA SER A 207 -5.10 26.46 -8.17
C SER A 207 -6.18 27.55 -8.22
N LEU A 208 -7.28 27.41 -7.44
CA LEU A 208 -8.40 28.36 -7.43
C LEU A 208 -8.27 29.48 -6.40
N GLY A 209 -7.09 29.64 -5.81
CA GLY A 209 -6.77 30.67 -4.82
C GLY A 209 -6.50 30.10 -3.42
N ALA A 210 -5.89 30.94 -2.56
CA ALA A 210 -5.38 30.50 -1.26
C ALA A 210 -6.47 29.91 -0.34
N THR A 211 -7.66 30.48 -0.32
CA THR A 211 -8.78 29.98 0.49
C THR A 211 -9.24 28.62 0.00
N ALA A 212 -9.35 28.42 -1.33
CA ALA A 212 -9.73 27.14 -1.91
C ALA A 212 -8.69 26.06 -1.59
N GLU A 213 -7.40 26.39 -1.70
CA GLU A 213 -6.31 25.49 -1.33
C GLU A 213 -6.39 25.08 0.14
N GLN A 214 -6.55 26.04 1.07
CA GLN A 214 -6.67 25.76 2.50
C GLN A 214 -7.85 24.83 2.80
N THR A 215 -9.01 25.11 2.21
CA THR A 215 -10.22 24.29 2.37
C THR A 215 -10.00 22.87 1.83
N ALA A 216 -9.40 22.76 0.64
CA ALA A 216 -9.13 21.47 0.01
C ALA A 216 -8.17 20.61 0.86
N ILE A 217 -7.13 21.21 1.42
CA ILE A 217 -6.17 20.50 2.28
C ILE A 217 -6.82 20.09 3.61
N ALA A 218 -7.63 20.98 4.23
CA ALA A 218 -8.37 20.64 5.46
C ALA A 218 -9.32 19.47 5.23
N SER A 219 -10.12 19.50 4.15
CA SER A 219 -11.00 18.40 3.79
C SER A 219 -10.24 17.11 3.50
N ALA A 220 -9.06 17.17 2.86
CA ALA A 220 -8.25 16.00 2.63
C ALA A 220 -7.74 15.36 3.94
N TYR A 221 -7.42 16.17 4.95
CA TYR A 221 -7.06 15.64 6.28
C TYR A 221 -8.24 14.93 6.95
N GLU A 222 -9.46 15.49 6.88
CA GLU A 222 -10.67 14.83 7.39
C GLU A 222 -10.89 13.48 6.70
N GLN A 223 -10.78 13.42 5.36
CA GLN A 223 -10.88 12.18 4.60
C GLN A 223 -9.81 11.15 5.01
N ILE A 224 -8.60 11.59 5.37
CA ILE A 224 -7.54 10.69 5.89
C ILE A 224 -7.95 10.10 7.23
N GLU A 225 -8.45 10.91 8.16
CA GLU A 225 -8.90 10.41 9.47
C GLU A 225 -10.03 9.37 9.31
N GLU A 226 -10.97 9.60 8.40
CA GLU A 226 -12.06 8.66 8.10
C GLU A 226 -11.56 7.36 7.42
N ALA A 227 -10.66 7.50 6.42
CA ALA A 227 -10.19 6.35 5.65
C ALA A 227 -9.24 5.42 6.44
N VAL A 228 -8.49 5.98 7.39
CA VAL A 228 -7.51 5.25 8.22
C VAL A 228 -8.09 4.90 9.60
N ALA A 229 -9.35 5.28 9.90
CA ALA A 229 -10.02 4.81 11.11
C ALA A 229 -10.07 3.27 11.12
N VAL A 230 -9.41 2.68 12.08
CA VAL A 230 -9.31 1.23 12.32
C VAL A 230 -10.41 0.80 13.30
#